data_8c7c65588600e942550ebbf0bd8242cf
#
_entry.id   8c7c65588600e942550ebbf0bd8242cf
#
_cell.length_a   1.000
_cell.length_b   1.000
_cell.length_c   1.000
_cell.angle_alpha   90.00
_cell.angle_beta   90.00
_cell.angle_gamma   90.00
#
_symmetry.space_group_name_H-M   'P 1'
#
loop_
_entity.id
_entity.type
_entity.pdbx_description
1 polymer ?
#
loop_
_entity_poly.entity_id
_entity_poly.type
_entity_poly.pdbx_seq_one_letter_code
_entity_poly.pdbx_strand_id
1 'polypeptide(L)'
;MKRRDFFKASAIGLASHKSIIKANQIKISKNSPVILSTWNFGLKANIDAEKALENGGNAMDAAEKGAMNAEADEENTSVGIGGSPDEKGNVTLDACVMDSSGNAGSVAFLQNIKHPVSVARKVMEETKHVMLVGEGARQFAVSNGFKEIDLLTKKSKKEWKKWLKTR
;
A
#
# COMPACT_ATOMS: atom_id res chain seq x y z
N MET A 1 2.66 44.21 -6.28
CA MET A 1 1.53 43.63 -7.01
C MET A 1 0.38 43.50 -6.05
N LYS A 2 -0.80 44.11 -6.35
CA LYS A 2 -1.97 44.03 -5.43
C LYS A 2 -2.61 42.64 -5.57
N ARG A 3 -3.17 42.10 -4.48
CA ARG A 3 -3.84 40.78 -4.48
C ARG A 3 -4.84 40.59 -5.65
N ARG A 4 -5.57 41.65 -6.00
CA ARG A 4 -6.51 41.64 -7.13
C ARG A 4 -5.84 41.42 -8.50
N ASP A 5 -4.60 41.88 -8.69
CA ASP A 5 -3.86 41.74 -9.96
C ASP A 5 -3.33 40.32 -10.12
N PHE A 6 -2.99 39.65 -9.00
CA PHE A 6 -2.64 38.23 -8.98
C PHE A 6 -3.81 37.35 -9.45
N PHE A 7 -5.01 37.58 -8.93
CA PHE A 7 -6.20 36.81 -9.34
C PHE A 7 -6.58 37.04 -10.81
N LYS A 8 -6.43 38.27 -11.32
CA LYS A 8 -6.67 38.55 -12.74
C LYS A 8 -5.65 37.86 -13.66
N ALA A 9 -4.37 37.85 -13.28
CA ALA A 9 -3.32 37.15 -14.04
C ALA A 9 -3.53 35.63 -14.03
N SER A 10 -3.95 35.05 -12.90
CA SER A 10 -4.26 33.62 -12.78
C SER A 10 -5.47 33.22 -13.60
N ALA A 11 -6.51 34.06 -13.68
CA ALA A 11 -7.70 33.78 -14.49
C ALA A 11 -7.40 33.81 -16.00
N ILE A 12 -6.51 34.69 -16.45
CA ILE A 12 -6.09 34.77 -17.85
C ILE A 12 -5.19 33.58 -18.21
N GLY A 13 -4.31 33.14 -17.28
CA GLY A 13 -3.47 31.96 -17.47
C GLY A 13 -4.28 30.66 -17.62
N LEU A 14 -5.38 30.52 -16.90
CA LEU A 14 -6.30 29.37 -17.01
C LEU A 14 -7.13 29.37 -18.31
N ALA A 15 -7.44 30.54 -18.85
CA ALA A 15 -8.19 30.65 -20.09
C ALA A 15 -7.35 30.37 -21.36
N SER A 16 -6.03 30.54 -21.29
CA SER A 16 -5.12 30.33 -22.44
C SER A 16 -4.57 28.91 -22.56
N HIS A 17 -4.68 28.09 -21.51
CA HIS A 17 -4.29 26.68 -21.54
C HIS A 17 -5.51 25.80 -21.82
N LYS A 18 -6.10 25.92 -22.97
CA LYS A 18 -6.85 24.82 -23.61
C LYS A 18 -5.86 23.77 -24.12
N SER A 19 -4.96 23.30 -23.30
CA SER A 19 -4.41 21.97 -23.44
C SER A 19 -5.55 21.01 -23.17
N ILE A 20 -6.26 20.68 -24.24
CA ILE A 20 -7.15 19.53 -24.27
C ILE A 20 -6.24 18.33 -24.01
N ILE A 21 -6.05 17.97 -22.74
CA ILE A 21 -5.71 16.61 -22.38
C ILE A 21 -6.91 15.83 -22.92
N LYS A 22 -6.78 15.30 -24.13
CA LYS A 22 -7.61 14.19 -24.57
C LYS A 22 -7.27 13.04 -23.62
N ALA A 23 -7.89 13.05 -22.45
CA ALA A 23 -8.03 11.84 -21.69
C ALA A 23 -8.69 10.87 -22.66
N ASN A 24 -7.97 9.88 -23.14
CA ASN A 24 -8.57 8.75 -23.81
C ASN A 24 -9.66 8.29 -22.87
N GLN A 25 -10.92 8.54 -23.23
CA GLN A 25 -12.03 8.01 -22.48
C GLN A 25 -11.96 6.49 -22.68
N ILE A 26 -11.28 5.82 -21.76
CA ILE A 26 -11.40 4.38 -21.65
C ILE A 26 -12.89 4.16 -21.37
N LYS A 27 -13.60 3.62 -22.35
CA LYS A 27 -14.99 3.19 -22.18
C LYS A 27 -14.96 2.00 -21.20
N ILE A 28 -14.97 2.31 -19.91
CA ILE A 28 -15.13 1.29 -18.87
C ILE A 28 -16.56 0.79 -19.02
N SER A 29 -16.71 -0.50 -19.34
CA SER A 29 -18.02 -1.16 -19.26
C SER A 29 -18.53 -1.00 -17.83
N LYS A 30 -19.82 -0.70 -17.65
CA LYS A 30 -20.42 -0.55 -16.31
C LYS A 30 -20.21 -1.77 -15.39
N ASN A 31 -19.86 -2.91 -15.97
CA ASN A 31 -19.70 -4.19 -15.27
C ASN A 31 -18.23 -4.69 -15.25
N SER A 32 -17.27 -3.87 -15.71
CA SER A 32 -15.86 -4.27 -15.65
C SER A 32 -15.23 -3.78 -14.34
N PRO A 33 -14.50 -4.64 -13.62
CA PRO A 33 -13.75 -4.21 -12.45
C PRO A 33 -12.67 -3.20 -12.84
N VAL A 34 -12.38 -2.27 -11.94
CA VAL A 34 -11.31 -1.30 -12.09
C VAL A 34 -10.31 -1.50 -10.96
N ILE A 35 -9.04 -1.67 -11.31
CA ILE A 35 -7.93 -1.80 -10.36
C ILE A 35 -7.05 -0.57 -10.49
N LEU A 36 -6.80 0.12 -9.38
CA LEU A 36 -5.99 1.33 -9.33
C LEU A 36 -4.84 1.16 -8.33
N SER A 37 -3.66 1.60 -8.73
CA SER A 37 -2.47 1.67 -7.87
C SER A 37 -1.79 3.02 -8.01
N THR A 38 -1.17 3.51 -6.94
CA THR A 38 -0.59 4.86 -6.88
C THR A 38 0.83 4.91 -7.44
N TRP A 39 1.64 3.86 -7.21
CA TRP A 39 3.07 3.85 -7.52
C TRP A 39 3.40 2.98 -8.73
N ASN A 40 4.56 3.20 -9.34
CA ASN A 40 5.00 2.44 -10.52
C ASN A 40 5.06 0.92 -10.30
N PHE A 41 5.44 0.47 -9.11
CA PHE A 41 5.42 -0.96 -8.76
C PHE A 41 3.99 -1.52 -8.70
N GLY A 42 2.98 -0.67 -8.59
CA GLY A 42 1.57 -1.03 -8.65
C GLY A 42 1.14 -1.70 -9.96
N LEU A 43 1.90 -1.52 -11.06
CA LEU A 43 1.60 -2.24 -12.31
C LEU A 43 1.67 -3.75 -12.14
N LYS A 44 2.70 -4.25 -11.45
CA LYS A 44 2.81 -5.69 -11.12
C LYS A 44 1.72 -6.13 -10.13
N ALA A 45 1.45 -5.29 -9.14
CA ALA A 45 0.40 -5.52 -8.16
C ALA A 45 -0.99 -5.64 -8.83
N ASN A 46 -1.28 -4.79 -9.82
CA ASN A 46 -2.54 -4.84 -10.57
C ASN A 46 -2.70 -6.15 -11.37
N ILE A 47 -1.61 -6.71 -11.91
CA ILE A 47 -1.64 -8.01 -12.61
C ILE A 47 -2.07 -9.13 -11.64
N ASP A 48 -1.54 -9.16 -10.44
CA ASP A 48 -1.91 -10.21 -9.47
C ASP A 48 -3.31 -9.98 -8.89
N ALA A 49 -3.74 -8.72 -8.76
CA ALA A 49 -5.12 -8.38 -8.42
C ALA A 49 -6.11 -8.82 -9.51
N GLU A 50 -5.78 -8.60 -10.80
CA GLU A 50 -6.58 -9.03 -11.94
C GLU A 50 -6.73 -10.55 -11.96
N LYS A 51 -5.64 -11.30 -11.80
CA LYS A 51 -5.68 -12.77 -11.69
C LYS A 51 -6.57 -13.25 -10.55
N ALA A 52 -6.60 -12.56 -9.42
CA ALA A 52 -7.48 -12.93 -8.32
C ALA A 52 -8.95 -12.82 -8.74
N LEU A 53 -9.33 -11.76 -9.47
CA LEU A 53 -10.68 -11.61 -10.02
C LEU A 53 -11.01 -12.64 -11.08
N GLU A 54 -10.08 -12.92 -12.00
CA GLU A 54 -10.24 -13.96 -13.04
C GLU A 54 -10.47 -15.35 -12.45
N ASN A 55 -9.86 -15.64 -11.29
CA ASN A 55 -10.05 -16.87 -10.54
C ASN A 55 -11.32 -16.89 -9.67
N GLY A 56 -12.21 -15.93 -9.84
CA GLY A 56 -13.49 -15.87 -9.13
C GLY A 56 -13.43 -15.20 -7.74
N GLY A 57 -12.30 -14.56 -7.41
CA GLY A 57 -12.16 -13.76 -6.20
C GLY A 57 -12.98 -12.47 -6.26
N ASN A 58 -13.21 -11.88 -5.11
CA ASN A 58 -13.89 -10.60 -4.97
C ASN A 58 -12.89 -9.42 -4.95
N ALA A 59 -13.38 -8.18 -4.82
CA ALA A 59 -12.55 -6.98 -4.80
C ALA A 59 -11.54 -6.97 -3.63
N MET A 60 -11.88 -7.56 -2.48
CA MET A 60 -10.97 -7.68 -1.34
C MET A 60 -9.84 -8.67 -1.64
N ASP A 61 -10.15 -9.80 -2.28
CA ASP A 61 -9.13 -10.77 -2.70
C ASP A 61 -8.15 -10.14 -3.68
N ALA A 62 -8.65 -9.33 -4.62
CA ALA A 62 -7.83 -8.60 -5.57
C ALA A 62 -6.93 -7.56 -4.88
N ALA A 63 -7.48 -6.76 -3.97
CA ALA A 63 -6.73 -5.75 -3.23
C ALA A 63 -5.62 -6.39 -2.37
N GLU A 64 -5.94 -7.49 -1.66
CA GLU A 64 -4.97 -8.23 -0.87
C GLU A 64 -3.86 -8.81 -1.75
N LYS A 65 -4.19 -9.51 -2.85
CA LYS A 65 -3.18 -10.12 -3.74
C LYS A 65 -2.30 -9.08 -4.39
N GLY A 66 -2.85 -7.94 -4.80
CA GLY A 66 -2.07 -6.83 -5.31
C GLY A 66 -1.09 -6.27 -4.28
N ALA A 67 -1.55 -6.01 -3.07
CA ALA A 67 -0.69 -5.50 -2.00
C ALA A 67 0.40 -6.52 -1.61
N MET A 68 0.06 -7.80 -1.50
CA MET A 68 1.03 -8.87 -1.21
C MET A 68 2.16 -8.93 -2.24
N ASN A 69 1.91 -8.61 -3.52
CA ASN A 69 2.95 -8.53 -4.54
C ASN A 69 4.00 -7.47 -4.19
N ALA A 70 3.54 -6.27 -3.83
CA ALA A 70 4.43 -5.18 -3.43
C ALA A 70 5.20 -5.49 -2.12
N GLU A 71 4.52 -6.12 -1.15
CA GLU A 71 5.11 -6.51 0.14
C GLU A 71 6.16 -7.63 0.00
N ALA A 72 6.07 -8.43 -1.06
CA ALA A 72 6.98 -9.53 -1.34
C ALA A 72 8.21 -9.13 -2.19
N ASP A 73 8.22 -7.94 -2.76
CA ASP A 73 9.28 -7.45 -3.63
C ASP A 73 10.46 -6.92 -2.80
N GLU A 74 11.55 -7.70 -2.70
CA GLU A 74 12.77 -7.32 -1.97
C GLU A 74 13.47 -6.07 -2.53
N GLU A 75 13.18 -5.68 -3.76
CA GLU A 75 13.71 -4.47 -4.36
C GLU A 75 12.89 -3.22 -3.98
N ASN A 76 11.67 -3.41 -3.49
CA ASN A 76 10.82 -2.33 -2.99
C ASN A 76 11.15 -2.03 -1.52
N THR A 77 11.90 -0.98 -1.27
CA THR A 77 12.28 -0.56 0.08
C THR A 77 11.21 0.24 0.84
N SER A 78 10.01 0.41 0.26
CA SER A 78 8.93 1.19 0.86
C SER A 78 8.05 0.35 1.79
N VAL A 79 7.82 -0.92 1.47
CA VAL A 79 6.89 -1.81 2.17
C VAL A 79 7.42 -3.24 2.21
N GLY A 80 6.91 -4.05 3.12
CA GLY A 80 7.14 -5.49 3.16
C GLY A 80 8.58 -5.90 3.46
N ILE A 81 9.00 -7.02 2.83
CA ILE A 81 10.36 -7.53 2.96
C ILE A 81 11.36 -6.57 2.30
N GLY A 82 12.42 -6.23 3.01
CA GLY A 82 13.40 -5.24 2.52
C GLY A 82 13.02 -3.79 2.77
N GLY A 83 11.91 -3.53 3.44
CA GLY A 83 11.50 -2.17 3.85
C GLY A 83 12.59 -1.45 4.63
N SER A 84 12.61 -0.13 4.53
CA SER A 84 13.57 0.71 5.26
C SER A 84 13.36 0.57 6.77
N PRO A 85 14.39 0.19 7.53
CA PRO A 85 14.24 -0.01 8.97
C PRO A 85 14.24 1.32 9.73
N ASP A 86 13.79 1.27 10.98
CA ASP A 86 13.95 2.33 11.96
C ASP A 86 15.43 2.53 12.37
N GLU A 87 15.68 3.49 13.25
CA GLU A 87 17.03 3.79 13.75
C GLU A 87 17.70 2.58 14.43
N LYS A 88 16.92 1.70 15.01
CA LYS A 88 17.40 0.48 15.70
C LYS A 88 17.60 -0.70 14.76
N GLY A 89 17.21 -0.58 13.50
CA GLY A 89 17.32 -1.62 12.49
C GLY A 89 16.09 -2.51 12.37
N ASN A 90 14.95 -2.15 12.96
CA ASN A 90 13.72 -2.92 12.87
C ASN A 90 12.90 -2.46 11.66
N VAL A 91 12.47 -3.38 10.83
CA VAL A 91 11.47 -3.11 9.79
C VAL A 91 10.10 -3.22 10.43
N THR A 92 9.36 -2.11 10.39
CA THR A 92 7.99 -2.02 10.90
C THR A 92 7.04 -1.73 9.76
N LEU A 93 5.91 -2.40 9.74
CA LEU A 93 4.96 -2.38 8.63
C LEU A 93 3.57 -1.96 9.12
N ASP A 94 2.89 -1.22 8.25
CA ASP A 94 1.51 -0.79 8.44
C ASP A 94 0.69 -1.24 7.25
N ALA A 95 -0.56 -1.62 7.48
CA ALA A 95 -1.51 -1.94 6.43
C ALA A 95 -2.95 -1.67 6.87
N CYS A 96 -3.79 -1.36 5.92
CA CYS A 96 -5.22 -1.29 6.14
C CYS A 96 -5.99 -1.83 4.95
N VAL A 97 -7.17 -2.36 5.22
CA VAL A 97 -8.15 -2.80 4.23
C VAL A 97 -9.53 -2.30 4.61
N MET A 98 -10.38 -2.13 3.61
CA MET A 98 -11.79 -1.79 3.81
C MET A 98 -12.62 -2.49 2.72
N ASP A 99 -13.74 -3.07 3.12
CA ASP A 99 -14.69 -3.66 2.18
C ASP A 99 -15.75 -2.65 1.70
N SER A 100 -16.60 -3.08 0.76
CA SER A 100 -17.68 -2.26 0.20
C SER A 100 -18.80 -1.94 1.20
N SER A 101 -18.85 -2.61 2.34
CA SER A 101 -19.81 -2.37 3.43
C SER A 101 -19.28 -1.39 4.47
N GLY A 102 -18.02 -0.96 4.33
CA GLY A 102 -17.36 -0.07 5.26
C GLY A 102 -16.73 -0.76 6.46
N ASN A 103 -16.67 -2.11 6.49
CA ASN A 103 -15.87 -2.81 7.48
C ASN A 103 -14.40 -2.57 7.17
N ALA A 104 -13.61 -2.35 8.21
CA ALA A 104 -12.19 -2.05 8.07
C ALA A 104 -11.35 -2.87 9.05
N GLY A 105 -10.13 -3.18 8.63
CA GLY A 105 -9.12 -3.77 9.50
C GLY A 105 -7.77 -3.18 9.20
N SER A 106 -6.94 -3.04 10.22
CA SER A 106 -5.61 -2.47 10.06
C SER A 106 -4.63 -3.03 11.08
N VAL A 107 -3.37 -2.95 10.71
CA VAL A 107 -2.24 -3.18 11.60
C VAL A 107 -1.26 -2.04 11.49
N ALA A 108 -0.62 -1.69 12.60
CA ALA A 108 0.44 -0.70 12.64
C ALA A 108 1.61 -1.20 13.48
N PHE A 109 2.82 -0.77 13.13
CA PHE A 109 4.04 -1.17 13.80
C PHE A 109 4.21 -2.69 13.88
N LEU A 110 3.73 -3.41 12.86
CA LEU A 110 3.84 -4.87 12.77
C LEU A 110 5.27 -5.26 12.39
N GLN A 111 5.86 -6.17 13.12
CA GLN A 111 7.23 -6.66 12.88
C GLN A 111 7.22 -8.14 12.50
N ASN A 112 8.23 -8.55 11.74
CA ASN A 112 8.53 -9.96 11.43
C ASN A 112 7.44 -10.70 10.65
N ILE A 113 6.44 -10.03 10.12
CA ILE A 113 5.38 -10.64 9.30
C ILE A 113 5.44 -10.05 7.90
N LYS A 114 5.61 -10.92 6.89
CA LYS A 114 5.86 -10.53 5.49
C LYS A 114 4.69 -9.76 4.86
N HIS A 115 3.45 -10.16 5.16
CA HIS A 115 2.24 -9.65 4.54
C HIS A 115 1.32 -8.97 5.55
N PRO A 116 1.60 -7.71 5.93
CA PRO A 116 0.75 -6.96 6.86
C PRO A 116 -0.68 -6.78 6.33
N VAL A 117 -0.89 -6.67 5.01
CA VAL A 117 -2.22 -6.56 4.41
C VAL A 117 -3.10 -7.76 4.74
N SER A 118 -2.55 -8.97 4.72
CA SER A 118 -3.31 -10.19 5.06
C SER A 118 -3.65 -10.25 6.55
N VAL A 119 -2.76 -9.72 7.42
CA VAL A 119 -3.07 -9.60 8.85
C VAL A 119 -4.16 -8.55 9.08
N ALA A 120 -4.10 -7.41 8.39
CA ALA A 120 -5.14 -6.37 8.45
C ALA A 120 -6.52 -6.92 8.01
N ARG A 121 -6.55 -7.74 6.95
CA ARG A 121 -7.75 -8.44 6.53
C ARG A 121 -8.29 -9.39 7.61
N LYS A 122 -7.43 -10.18 8.24
CA LYS A 122 -7.79 -11.04 9.36
C LYS A 122 -8.37 -10.25 10.55
N VAL A 123 -7.79 -9.09 10.86
CA VAL A 123 -8.34 -8.20 11.89
C VAL A 123 -9.78 -7.81 11.55
N MET A 124 -10.03 -7.41 10.29
CA MET A 124 -11.38 -7.04 9.83
C MET A 124 -12.37 -8.19 9.89
N GLU A 125 -11.96 -9.38 9.42
CA GLU A 125 -12.88 -10.51 9.23
C GLU A 125 -13.13 -11.31 10.53
N GLU A 126 -12.16 -11.35 11.45
CA GLU A 126 -12.20 -12.27 12.60
C GLU A 126 -12.24 -11.59 13.97
N THR A 127 -12.19 -10.26 14.00
CA THR A 127 -12.22 -9.52 15.27
C THR A 127 -13.27 -8.40 15.27
N LYS A 128 -13.53 -7.85 16.46
CA LYS A 128 -14.33 -6.62 16.60
C LYS A 128 -13.46 -5.35 16.56
N HIS A 129 -12.15 -5.52 16.43
CA HIS A 129 -11.21 -4.40 16.37
C HIS A 129 -11.06 -3.89 14.94
N VAL A 130 -10.88 -2.60 14.80
CA VAL A 130 -10.52 -1.98 13.52
C VAL A 130 -9.00 -1.92 13.35
N MET A 131 -8.24 -1.97 14.45
CA MET A 131 -6.78 -1.87 14.41
C MET A 131 -6.13 -2.66 15.53
N LEU A 132 -5.05 -3.36 15.21
CA LEU A 132 -4.11 -3.92 16.16
C LEU A 132 -2.72 -3.31 15.93
N VAL A 133 -1.93 -3.15 16.99
CA VAL A 133 -0.65 -2.44 16.92
C VAL A 133 0.49 -3.24 17.59
N GLY A 134 1.67 -3.17 16.99
CA GLY A 134 2.93 -3.64 17.59
C GLY A 134 2.90 -5.11 17.97
N GLU A 135 3.32 -5.40 19.19
CA GLU A 135 3.41 -6.77 19.71
C GLU A 135 2.06 -7.48 19.73
N GLY A 136 0.97 -6.78 20.06
CA GLY A 136 -0.38 -7.35 20.00
C GLY A 136 -0.78 -7.78 18.58
N ALA A 137 -0.46 -6.97 17.58
CA ALA A 137 -0.69 -7.32 16.17
C ALA A 137 0.17 -8.53 15.74
N ARG A 138 1.44 -8.60 16.19
CA ARG A 138 2.34 -9.73 15.91
C ARG A 138 1.82 -11.02 16.52
N GLN A 139 1.45 -11.01 17.80
CA GLN A 139 0.89 -12.19 18.50
C GLN A 139 -0.41 -12.66 17.82
N PHE A 140 -1.28 -11.75 17.45
CA PHE A 140 -2.48 -12.06 16.68
C PHE A 140 -2.13 -12.73 15.35
N ALA A 141 -1.17 -12.20 14.59
CA ALA A 141 -0.73 -12.78 13.34
C ALA A 141 -0.19 -14.21 13.54
N VAL A 142 0.72 -14.41 14.50
CA VAL A 142 1.29 -15.75 14.79
C VAL A 142 0.21 -16.74 15.20
N SER A 143 -0.74 -16.37 16.05
CA SER A 143 -1.86 -17.23 16.47
C SER A 143 -2.79 -17.59 15.31
N ASN A 144 -2.81 -16.77 14.25
CA ASN A 144 -3.55 -17.01 12.99
C ASN A 144 -2.69 -17.71 11.91
N GLY A 145 -1.53 -18.26 12.26
CA GLY A 145 -0.72 -19.10 11.38
C GLY A 145 0.25 -18.33 10.48
N PHE A 146 0.40 -17.02 10.63
CA PHE A 146 1.42 -16.27 9.92
C PHE A 146 2.81 -16.61 10.48
N LYS A 147 3.76 -16.86 9.56
CA LYS A 147 5.13 -17.20 9.93
C LYS A 147 5.95 -15.94 10.18
N GLU A 148 6.74 -15.96 11.23
CA GLU A 148 7.73 -14.93 11.49
C GLU A 148 8.95 -15.11 10.58
N ILE A 149 9.41 -14.01 10.01
CA ILE A 149 10.64 -13.94 9.20
C ILE A 149 11.38 -12.64 9.51
N ASP A 150 12.69 -12.63 9.29
CA ASP A 150 13.46 -11.37 9.28
C ASP A 150 13.15 -10.59 8.00
N LEU A 151 12.61 -9.39 8.16
CA LEU A 151 12.26 -8.51 7.05
C LEU A 151 13.44 -7.67 6.56
N LEU A 152 14.54 -7.60 7.32
CA LEU A 152 15.71 -6.80 7.01
C LEU A 152 16.62 -7.55 6.03
N THR A 153 16.49 -7.29 4.73
CA THR A 153 17.36 -7.89 3.69
C THR A 153 18.80 -7.40 3.79
N LYS A 154 19.71 -8.10 3.12
CA LYS A 154 21.13 -7.67 3.02
C LYS A 154 21.25 -6.28 2.39
N LYS A 155 20.41 -5.96 1.42
CA LYS A 155 20.36 -4.66 0.73
C LYS A 155 19.92 -3.56 1.70
N SER A 156 18.76 -3.68 2.31
CA SER A 156 18.23 -2.67 3.23
C SER A 156 19.12 -2.49 4.46
N LYS A 157 19.74 -3.58 4.97
CA LYS A 157 20.74 -3.50 6.04
C LYS A 157 21.98 -2.72 5.66
N LYS A 158 22.44 -2.86 4.41
CA LYS A 158 23.59 -2.07 3.89
C LYS A 158 23.25 -0.58 3.81
N GLU A 159 22.06 -0.27 3.29
CA GLU A 159 21.57 1.11 3.17
C GLU A 159 21.36 1.76 4.54
N TRP A 160 20.74 1.06 5.47
CA TRP A 160 20.59 1.48 6.86
C TRP A 160 21.93 1.80 7.53
N LYS A 161 22.93 0.90 7.41
CA LYS A 161 24.29 1.14 7.96
C LYS A 161 24.97 2.34 7.32
N LYS A 162 24.70 2.63 6.03
CA LYS A 162 25.22 3.82 5.35
C LYS A 162 24.56 5.08 5.92
N TRP A 163 23.25 5.04 6.07
CA TRP A 163 22.47 6.15 6.63
C TRP A 163 22.92 6.50 8.06
N LEU A 164 23.15 5.50 8.93
CA LEU A 164 23.68 5.74 10.29
C LEU A 164 25.00 6.48 10.34
N LYS A 165 25.84 6.38 9.29
CA LYS A 165 27.14 7.09 9.21
C LYS A 165 27.00 8.55 8.77
N THR A 166 25.88 8.95 8.23
CA THR A 166 25.60 10.30 7.70
C THR A 166 24.80 11.17 8.66
N ARG A 167 24.53 10.67 9.85
CA ARG A 167 23.82 11.33 10.96
C ARG A 167 24.76 12.11 11.86
#